data_2c7ab441c41e04198ea9056b938d9baf
#
_entry.id   2c7ab441c41e04198ea9056b938d9baf
#
_cell.length_a   1.000
_cell.length_b   1.000
_cell.length_c   1.000
_cell.angle_alpha   90.00
_cell.angle_beta   90.00
_cell.angle_gamma   90.00
#
_symmetry.space_group_name_H-M   'P 1'
#
loop_
_entity.id
_entity.type
_entity.pdbx_description
1 polymer ?
#
loop_
_entity_poly.entity_id
_entity_poly.type
_entity_poly.pdbx_seq_one_letter_code
_entity_poly.pdbx_strand_id
1 'polypeptide(L)'
;MSEQDTGKFRMNSKDQFYTNKAISKLCIDFILERMPHTAKYTWVEPSAGSGAFVDALDSRYERIAMDIDPKSEAVEKRDFFEWEPAVSGDVIVFGNPPFGKQSSMAKAFIRKSCTFANVIAFILPKSFTKPSMNNAFEEHFHLMHTREIEKNAFEVNGSEYDVPCVFQIWERKDHKRPPVKKTGPIGFSYVKPDEPHDVAFRRVGVYAGKCYLNDGQKFSPQSHHFLKLDSDRVEEIRDRINTHVFPSNTVGPRSLTKSEINSVLNKIIKELEDE
;
A
#
# COMPACT_ATOMS: atom_id res chain seq x y z
N MET A 1 15.19 6.79 -18.89
CA MET A 1 14.99 6.92 -17.43
C MET A 1 13.71 7.71 -17.26
N SER A 2 12.61 7.06 -16.86
CA SER A 2 11.36 7.75 -16.57
C SER A 2 11.58 8.60 -15.32
N GLU A 3 11.36 9.90 -15.41
CA GLU A 3 11.33 10.79 -14.26
C GLU A 3 10.24 10.30 -13.31
N GLN A 4 10.65 9.75 -12.16
CA GLN A 4 9.71 9.46 -11.09
C GLN A 4 9.27 10.78 -10.48
N ASP A 5 7.99 11.10 -10.60
CA ASP A 5 7.38 12.24 -9.91
C ASP A 5 7.57 12.10 -8.40
N THR A 6 8.51 12.84 -7.84
CA THR A 6 8.95 12.73 -6.44
C THR A 6 8.02 13.43 -5.46
N GLY A 7 6.74 13.60 -5.78
CA GLY A 7 5.72 14.12 -4.87
C GLY A 7 5.80 15.63 -4.55
N LYS A 8 6.87 16.32 -4.95
CA LYS A 8 7.01 17.78 -4.84
C LYS A 8 6.35 18.54 -5.99
N PHE A 9 6.03 17.85 -7.08
CA PHE A 9 5.46 18.38 -8.31
C PHE A 9 4.22 17.62 -8.75
N ARG A 10 3.32 17.24 -7.82
CA ARG A 10 2.04 16.66 -8.22
C ARG A 10 1.24 17.67 -9.01
N MET A 11 1.08 17.44 -10.31
CA MET A 11 0.28 18.30 -11.20
C MET A 11 -1.21 18.27 -10.87
N ASN A 12 -1.66 17.32 -10.04
CA ASN A 12 -3.05 17.18 -9.62
C ASN A 12 -3.18 17.41 -8.11
N SER A 13 -3.66 18.59 -7.72
CA SER A 13 -3.88 18.96 -6.33
C SER A 13 -4.96 18.14 -5.61
N LYS A 14 -5.80 17.40 -6.35
CA LYS A 14 -6.93 16.62 -5.84
C LYS A 14 -6.68 15.11 -5.78
N ASP A 15 -5.48 14.62 -6.15
CA ASP A 15 -5.18 13.16 -6.28
C ASP A 15 -6.22 12.39 -7.13
N GLN A 16 -6.76 13.02 -8.16
CA GLN A 16 -7.78 12.45 -9.05
C GLN A 16 -7.11 11.63 -10.16
N PHE A 17 -6.97 10.33 -9.91
CA PHE A 17 -6.51 9.34 -10.89
C PHE A 17 -7.74 8.57 -11.39
N TYR A 18 -8.15 8.80 -12.62
CA TYR A 18 -9.24 8.04 -13.22
C TYR A 18 -8.71 6.70 -13.74
N THR A 19 -9.35 5.62 -13.30
CA THR A 19 -8.99 4.26 -13.73
C THR A 19 -9.43 4.05 -15.17
N ASN A 20 -8.56 3.51 -16.03
CA ASN A 20 -8.98 3.19 -17.39
C ASN A 20 -9.96 2.01 -17.42
N LYS A 21 -10.80 1.94 -18.50
CA LYS A 21 -11.90 0.94 -18.62
C LYS A 21 -11.39 -0.51 -18.65
N ALA A 22 -10.21 -0.77 -19.19
CA ALA A 22 -9.65 -2.13 -19.24
C ALA A 22 -9.27 -2.61 -17.83
N ILE A 23 -8.68 -1.74 -17.02
CA ILE A 23 -8.27 -2.05 -15.64
C ILE A 23 -9.50 -2.22 -14.73
N SER A 24 -10.51 -1.35 -14.84
CA SER A 24 -11.74 -1.51 -14.05
C SER A 24 -12.45 -2.83 -14.39
N LYS A 25 -12.56 -3.19 -15.68
CA LYS A 25 -13.09 -4.48 -16.11
C LYS A 25 -12.32 -5.66 -15.55
N LEU A 26 -10.99 -5.61 -15.62
CA LEU A 26 -10.10 -6.63 -15.07
C LEU A 26 -10.27 -6.80 -13.55
N CYS A 27 -10.46 -5.71 -12.81
CA CYS A 27 -10.72 -5.75 -11.37
C CYS A 27 -12.09 -6.38 -11.06
N ILE A 28 -13.14 -6.02 -11.81
CA ILE A 28 -14.48 -6.62 -11.64
C ILE A 28 -14.45 -8.12 -11.94
N ASP A 29 -13.86 -8.52 -13.06
CA ASP A 29 -13.74 -9.93 -13.44
C ASP A 29 -12.96 -10.72 -12.36
N PHE A 30 -11.88 -10.13 -11.82
CA PHE A 30 -11.09 -10.74 -10.74
C PHE A 30 -11.90 -10.92 -9.45
N ILE A 31 -12.77 -9.96 -9.07
CA ILE A 31 -13.70 -10.13 -7.93
C ILE A 31 -14.63 -11.30 -8.18
N LEU A 32 -15.32 -11.30 -9.33
CA LEU A 32 -16.33 -12.31 -9.64
C LEU A 32 -15.73 -13.72 -9.76
N GLU A 33 -14.51 -13.83 -10.28
CA GLU A 33 -13.78 -15.10 -10.36
C GLU A 33 -13.37 -15.61 -8.99
N ARG A 34 -12.81 -14.74 -8.14
CA ARG A 34 -12.22 -15.12 -6.85
C ARG A 34 -13.22 -15.15 -5.70
N MET A 35 -14.29 -14.37 -5.79
CA MET A 35 -15.32 -14.19 -4.76
C MET A 35 -16.73 -14.32 -5.37
N PRO A 36 -17.08 -15.47 -6.00
CA PRO A 36 -18.34 -15.60 -6.77
C PRO A 36 -19.60 -15.38 -5.93
N HIS A 37 -19.52 -15.53 -4.61
CA HIS A 37 -20.64 -15.25 -3.70
C HIS A 37 -21.02 -13.76 -3.66
N THR A 38 -20.09 -12.83 -4.00
CA THR A 38 -20.37 -11.40 -4.05
C THR A 38 -21.37 -11.01 -5.16
N ALA A 39 -21.66 -11.91 -6.09
CA ALA A 39 -22.70 -11.71 -7.10
C ALA A 39 -24.11 -11.44 -6.51
N LYS A 40 -24.34 -11.78 -5.24
CA LYS A 40 -25.60 -11.55 -4.51
C LYS A 40 -25.56 -10.30 -3.62
N TYR A 41 -24.41 -9.61 -3.55
CA TYR A 41 -24.22 -8.46 -2.69
C TYR A 41 -24.68 -7.18 -3.36
N THR A 42 -24.97 -6.15 -2.55
CA THR A 42 -25.06 -4.77 -3.05
C THR A 42 -23.64 -4.23 -3.25
N TRP A 43 -23.36 -3.74 -4.46
CA TRP A 43 -22.06 -3.22 -4.84
C TRP A 43 -22.01 -1.70 -4.64
N VAL A 44 -21.10 -1.21 -3.80
CA VAL A 44 -20.97 0.20 -3.46
C VAL A 44 -19.64 0.75 -3.96
N GLU A 45 -19.67 1.72 -4.86
CA GLU A 45 -18.51 2.46 -5.34
C GLU A 45 -18.50 3.86 -4.73
N PRO A 46 -17.63 4.14 -3.72
CA PRO A 46 -17.69 5.37 -2.94
C PRO A 46 -16.96 6.57 -3.56
N SER A 47 -16.27 6.37 -4.69
CA SER A 47 -15.47 7.37 -5.40
C SER A 47 -15.43 7.05 -6.89
N ALA A 48 -16.61 7.05 -7.51
CA ALA A 48 -16.82 6.50 -8.85
C ALA A 48 -16.28 7.40 -9.99
N GLY A 49 -16.03 8.68 -9.73
CA GLY A 49 -15.42 9.62 -10.66
C GLY A 49 -16.07 9.65 -12.03
N SER A 50 -15.38 9.09 -13.04
CA SER A 50 -15.90 8.99 -14.42
C SER A 50 -16.83 7.80 -14.66
N GLY A 51 -17.05 6.93 -13.66
CA GLY A 51 -17.93 5.76 -13.78
C GLY A 51 -17.28 4.51 -14.40
N ALA A 52 -15.94 4.46 -14.50
CA ALA A 52 -15.26 3.36 -15.16
C ALA A 52 -15.58 1.97 -14.57
N PHE A 53 -15.67 1.87 -13.24
CA PHE A 53 -16.07 0.64 -12.56
C PHE A 53 -17.59 0.37 -12.65
N VAL A 54 -18.42 1.44 -12.61
CA VAL A 54 -19.86 1.35 -12.83
C VAL A 54 -20.17 0.76 -14.21
N ASP A 55 -19.46 1.24 -15.25
CA ASP A 55 -19.58 0.75 -16.62
C ASP A 55 -19.11 -0.70 -16.79
N ALA A 56 -18.08 -1.09 -16.01
CA ALA A 56 -17.51 -2.42 -16.06
C ALA A 56 -18.36 -3.49 -15.36
N LEU A 57 -19.20 -3.09 -14.40
CA LEU A 57 -20.09 -3.97 -13.67
C LEU A 57 -21.39 -4.20 -14.47
N ASP A 58 -21.73 -5.46 -14.70
CA ASP A 58 -22.97 -5.83 -15.40
C ASP A 58 -24.21 -5.24 -14.69
N SER A 59 -25.18 -4.76 -15.47
CA SER A 59 -26.40 -4.09 -14.98
C SER A 59 -27.31 -4.95 -14.10
N ARG A 60 -27.16 -6.28 -14.15
CA ARG A 60 -27.91 -7.22 -13.28
C ARG A 60 -27.51 -7.13 -11.80
N TYR A 61 -26.33 -6.54 -11.48
CA TYR A 61 -25.91 -6.41 -10.09
C TYR A 61 -26.46 -5.12 -9.47
N GLU A 62 -27.05 -5.24 -8.27
CA GLU A 62 -27.46 -4.08 -7.49
C GLU A 62 -26.24 -3.23 -7.12
N ARG A 63 -26.30 -1.93 -7.43
CA ARG A 63 -25.16 -1.03 -7.23
C ARG A 63 -25.56 0.36 -6.79
N ILE A 64 -24.70 0.95 -5.99
CA ILE A 64 -24.76 2.35 -5.55
C ILE A 64 -23.40 2.96 -5.90
N ALA A 65 -23.40 3.99 -6.74
CA ALA A 65 -22.17 4.69 -7.13
C ALA A 65 -22.28 6.16 -6.78
N MET A 66 -21.27 6.68 -6.08
CA MET A 66 -21.25 8.06 -5.64
C MET A 66 -19.85 8.68 -5.80
N ASP A 67 -19.83 9.98 -5.95
CA ASP A 67 -18.60 10.79 -5.95
C ASP A 67 -18.94 12.21 -5.50
N ILE A 68 -17.97 12.90 -4.86
CA ILE A 68 -18.14 14.29 -4.47
C ILE A 68 -18.15 15.25 -5.67
N ASP A 69 -17.49 14.86 -6.78
CA ASP A 69 -17.38 15.61 -8.04
C ASP A 69 -17.51 14.66 -9.25
N PRO A 70 -18.72 14.05 -9.46
CA PRO A 70 -18.93 13.03 -10.49
C PRO A 70 -18.73 13.61 -11.90
N LYS A 71 -18.17 12.78 -12.80
CA LYS A 71 -17.98 13.06 -14.23
C LYS A 71 -18.86 12.21 -15.12
N SER A 72 -19.81 11.45 -14.55
CA SER A 72 -20.78 10.61 -15.23
C SER A 72 -22.16 10.82 -14.62
N GLU A 73 -23.20 10.82 -15.45
CA GLU A 73 -24.60 10.89 -15.01
C GLU A 73 -25.05 9.63 -14.25
N ALA A 74 -24.36 8.52 -14.44
CA ALA A 74 -24.62 7.27 -13.73
C ALA A 74 -24.09 7.27 -12.28
N VAL A 75 -23.42 8.36 -11.86
CA VAL A 75 -22.81 8.50 -10.54
C VAL A 75 -23.52 9.58 -9.75
N GLU A 76 -24.00 9.25 -8.56
CA GLU A 76 -24.68 10.23 -7.70
C GLU A 76 -23.66 11.20 -7.10
N LYS A 77 -23.97 12.51 -7.13
CA LYS A 77 -23.17 13.51 -6.42
C LYS A 77 -23.45 13.45 -4.93
N ARG A 78 -22.54 12.81 -4.19
CA ARG A 78 -22.65 12.60 -2.75
C ARG A 78 -21.29 12.42 -2.10
N ASP A 79 -21.14 12.96 -0.88
CA ASP A 79 -19.97 12.68 -0.06
C ASP A 79 -20.11 11.32 0.62
N PHE A 80 -19.19 10.40 0.35
CA PHE A 80 -19.16 9.08 0.97
C PHE A 80 -19.09 9.16 2.51
N PHE A 81 -18.39 10.16 3.05
CA PHE A 81 -18.26 10.28 4.51
C PHE A 81 -19.53 10.77 5.20
N GLU A 82 -20.43 11.46 4.48
CA GLU A 82 -21.73 11.87 4.97
C GLU A 82 -22.83 10.83 4.67
N TRP A 83 -22.54 9.89 3.75
CA TRP A 83 -23.52 8.86 3.38
C TRP A 83 -23.68 7.81 4.48
N GLU A 84 -24.94 7.57 4.89
CA GLU A 84 -25.31 6.50 5.81
C GLU A 84 -25.83 5.31 4.99
N PRO A 85 -25.21 4.12 5.12
CA PRO A 85 -25.62 2.94 4.35
C PRO A 85 -27.01 2.46 4.78
N ALA A 86 -28.01 2.67 3.93
CA ALA A 86 -29.37 2.12 4.09
C ALA A 86 -29.52 0.87 3.20
N VAL A 87 -28.55 -0.05 3.24
CA VAL A 87 -28.53 -1.28 2.47
C VAL A 87 -28.90 -2.46 3.35
N SER A 88 -29.76 -3.33 2.84
CA SER A 88 -30.09 -4.61 3.48
C SER A 88 -29.26 -5.73 2.86
N GLY A 89 -28.72 -6.62 3.72
CA GLY A 89 -27.92 -7.76 3.26
C GLY A 89 -26.42 -7.45 3.17
N ASP A 90 -25.71 -8.33 2.45
CA ASP A 90 -24.27 -8.26 2.33
C ASP A 90 -23.82 -7.19 1.32
N VAL A 91 -22.73 -6.52 1.63
CA VAL A 91 -22.21 -5.39 0.86
C VAL A 91 -20.77 -5.63 0.45
N ILE A 92 -20.47 -5.35 -0.82
CA ILE A 92 -19.09 -5.18 -1.30
C ILE A 92 -18.83 -3.71 -1.61
N VAL A 93 -17.78 -3.15 -1.03
CA VAL A 93 -17.28 -1.82 -1.38
C VAL A 93 -16.07 -1.99 -2.29
N PHE A 94 -16.11 -1.34 -3.46
CA PHE A 94 -15.10 -1.56 -4.50
C PHE A 94 -14.70 -0.25 -5.19
N GLY A 95 -13.64 -0.26 -5.99
CA GLY A 95 -13.22 0.88 -6.81
C GLY A 95 -11.80 1.35 -6.56
N ASN A 96 -11.54 2.61 -6.90
CA ASN A 96 -10.24 3.27 -6.76
C ASN A 96 -10.38 4.52 -5.87
N PRO A 97 -10.30 4.40 -4.53
CA PRO A 97 -10.43 5.57 -3.65
C PRO A 97 -9.23 6.53 -3.82
N PRO A 98 -9.42 7.85 -3.59
CA PRO A 98 -8.34 8.80 -3.61
C PRO A 98 -7.27 8.44 -2.56
N PHE A 99 -5.97 8.52 -2.93
CA PHE A 99 -4.91 8.04 -2.04
C PHE A 99 -4.58 9.03 -0.93
N GLY A 100 -4.49 10.32 -1.26
CA GLY A 100 -4.09 11.38 -0.34
C GLY A 100 -2.62 11.29 0.11
N LYS A 101 -2.17 12.29 0.84
CA LYS A 101 -0.81 12.32 1.38
C LYS A 101 -0.58 11.11 2.31
N GLN A 102 0.46 10.31 2.02
CA GLN A 102 0.79 9.09 2.79
C GLN A 102 -0.39 8.10 2.91
N SER A 103 -1.20 8.04 1.86
CA SER A 103 -2.42 7.20 1.78
C SER A 103 -3.47 7.52 2.85
N SER A 104 -3.52 8.76 3.34
CA SER A 104 -4.46 9.16 4.41
C SER A 104 -5.91 9.03 3.98
N MET A 105 -6.24 9.41 2.74
CA MET A 105 -7.60 9.31 2.20
C MET A 105 -7.98 7.85 1.98
N ALA A 106 -7.14 7.04 1.32
CA ALA A 106 -7.40 5.62 1.13
C ALA A 106 -7.68 4.91 2.47
N LYS A 107 -6.90 5.22 3.52
CA LYS A 107 -7.15 4.70 4.87
C LYS A 107 -8.49 5.15 5.46
N ALA A 108 -8.92 6.38 5.21
CA ALA A 108 -10.22 6.89 5.67
C ALA A 108 -11.37 6.15 4.97
N PHE A 109 -11.28 5.98 3.64
CA PHE A 109 -12.25 5.19 2.87
C PHE A 109 -12.34 3.75 3.37
N ILE A 110 -11.19 3.09 3.60
CA ILE A 110 -11.15 1.73 4.15
C ILE A 110 -11.86 1.67 5.51
N ARG A 111 -11.53 2.59 6.44
CA ARG A 111 -12.13 2.58 7.78
C ARG A 111 -13.64 2.75 7.75
N LYS A 112 -14.17 3.69 6.94
CA LYS A 112 -15.63 3.84 6.79
C LYS A 112 -16.23 2.59 6.14
N SER A 113 -15.62 2.05 5.10
CA SER A 113 -16.09 0.80 4.48
C SER A 113 -16.12 -0.36 5.48
N CYS A 114 -15.14 -0.46 6.37
CA CYS A 114 -15.11 -1.49 7.41
C CYS A 114 -16.31 -1.41 8.38
N THR A 115 -17.03 -0.32 8.48
CA THR A 115 -18.17 -0.22 9.41
C THR A 115 -19.41 -0.98 8.93
N PHE A 116 -19.55 -1.22 7.61
CA PHE A 116 -20.76 -1.83 7.04
C PHE A 116 -20.50 -2.92 5.98
N ALA A 117 -19.32 -2.94 5.36
CA ALA A 117 -19.03 -3.89 4.30
C ALA A 117 -18.70 -5.30 4.81
N ASN A 118 -19.01 -6.30 4.00
CA ASN A 118 -18.56 -7.69 4.14
C ASN A 118 -17.30 -7.94 3.33
N VAL A 119 -17.18 -7.28 2.16
CA VAL A 119 -16.00 -7.35 1.29
C VAL A 119 -15.56 -5.93 0.91
N ILE A 120 -14.26 -5.69 0.87
CA ILE A 120 -13.64 -4.45 0.38
C ILE A 120 -12.66 -4.82 -0.73
N ALA A 121 -12.84 -4.27 -1.92
CA ALA A 121 -12.02 -4.56 -3.10
C ALA A 121 -11.53 -3.26 -3.73
N PHE A 122 -10.34 -2.80 -3.35
CA PHE A 122 -9.81 -1.50 -3.74
C PHE A 122 -8.50 -1.59 -4.53
N ILE A 123 -8.34 -0.67 -5.50
CA ILE A 123 -7.02 -0.30 -6.00
C ILE A 123 -6.34 0.58 -4.93
N LEU A 124 -5.17 0.16 -4.51
CA LEU A 124 -4.41 0.79 -3.43
C LEU A 124 -2.96 1.01 -3.85
N PRO A 125 -2.28 2.03 -3.32
CA PRO A 125 -0.84 2.20 -3.53
C PRO A 125 -0.06 0.91 -3.20
N LYS A 126 0.99 0.61 -3.95
CA LYS A 126 1.82 -0.61 -3.77
C LYS A 126 2.34 -0.76 -2.33
N SER A 127 2.43 0.32 -1.56
CA SER A 127 2.79 0.29 -0.13
C SER A 127 1.83 -0.55 0.73
N PHE A 128 0.60 -0.79 0.27
CA PHE A 128 -0.36 -1.67 0.96
C PHE A 128 0.03 -3.17 0.92
N THR A 129 1.06 -3.53 0.17
CA THR A 129 1.70 -4.86 0.29
C THR A 129 2.54 -5.00 1.57
N LYS A 130 2.86 -3.90 2.26
CA LYS A 130 3.58 -3.95 3.53
C LYS A 130 2.66 -4.41 4.66
N PRO A 131 3.08 -5.37 5.50
CA PRO A 131 2.27 -5.86 6.61
C PRO A 131 1.75 -4.77 7.55
N SER A 132 2.52 -3.67 7.73
CA SER A 132 2.11 -2.53 8.55
C SER A 132 0.86 -1.81 8.05
N MET A 133 0.54 -1.91 6.75
CA MET A 133 -0.64 -1.30 6.15
C MET A 133 -1.91 -2.11 6.40
N ASN A 134 -1.80 -3.37 6.83
CA ASN A 134 -2.96 -4.18 7.24
C ASN A 134 -3.76 -3.50 8.37
N ASN A 135 -3.11 -2.67 9.19
CA ASN A 135 -3.76 -1.91 10.25
C ASN A 135 -4.72 -0.79 9.73
N ALA A 136 -4.77 -0.55 8.43
CA ALA A 136 -5.78 0.32 7.83
C ALA A 136 -7.18 -0.33 7.88
N PHE A 137 -7.23 -1.66 7.81
CA PHE A 137 -8.44 -2.47 7.89
C PHE A 137 -8.71 -2.89 9.34
N GLU A 138 -9.98 -2.95 9.72
CA GLU A 138 -10.41 -3.53 10.98
C GLU A 138 -9.92 -4.99 11.13
N GLU A 139 -9.67 -5.45 12.35
CA GLU A 139 -9.04 -6.75 12.63
C GLU A 139 -9.82 -7.96 12.10
N HIS A 140 -11.13 -7.83 11.90
CA HIS A 140 -11.96 -8.88 11.32
C HIS A 140 -11.87 -8.99 9.79
N PHE A 141 -11.24 -8.01 9.12
CA PHE A 141 -10.98 -8.11 7.69
C PHE A 141 -9.70 -8.87 7.40
N HIS A 142 -9.78 -9.90 6.57
CA HIS A 142 -8.67 -10.73 6.15
C HIS A 142 -8.36 -10.48 4.67
N LEU A 143 -7.08 -10.31 4.34
CA LEU A 143 -6.64 -10.21 2.95
C LEU A 143 -6.82 -11.57 2.26
N MET A 144 -7.72 -11.62 1.29
CA MET A 144 -8.02 -12.82 0.52
C MET A 144 -7.18 -12.91 -0.74
N HIS A 145 -7.09 -11.80 -1.48
CA HIS A 145 -6.38 -11.76 -2.75
C HIS A 145 -5.64 -10.44 -2.94
N THR A 146 -4.51 -10.51 -3.63
CA THR A 146 -3.74 -9.36 -4.11
C THR A 146 -3.34 -9.59 -5.56
N ARG A 147 -3.48 -8.55 -6.39
CA ARG A 147 -3.01 -8.53 -7.78
C ARG A 147 -2.26 -7.23 -8.03
N GLU A 148 -1.11 -7.29 -8.69
CA GLU A 148 -0.44 -6.08 -9.16
C GLU A 148 -1.25 -5.45 -10.30
N ILE A 149 -1.35 -4.12 -10.29
CA ILE A 149 -1.95 -3.34 -11.36
C ILE A 149 -0.87 -3.03 -12.39
N GLU A 150 -1.20 -3.21 -13.64
CA GLU A 150 -0.32 -2.96 -14.78
C GLU A 150 0.04 -1.46 -14.88
N LYS A 151 1.11 -1.15 -15.61
CA LYS A 151 1.49 0.23 -15.88
C LYS A 151 0.42 0.93 -16.73
N ASN A 152 0.40 2.27 -16.64
CA ASN A 152 -0.53 3.12 -17.39
C ASN A 152 -2.02 2.81 -17.09
N ALA A 153 -2.30 2.38 -15.86
CA ALA A 153 -3.64 2.02 -15.42
C ALA A 153 -4.56 3.23 -15.20
N PHE A 154 -4.00 4.42 -15.15
CA PHE A 154 -4.71 5.63 -14.79
C PHE A 154 -4.57 6.72 -15.84
N GLU A 155 -5.55 7.63 -15.83
CA GLU A 155 -5.54 8.85 -16.65
C GLU A 155 -5.61 10.08 -15.73
N VAL A 156 -4.79 11.09 -16.07
CA VAL A 156 -4.79 12.40 -15.45
C VAL A 156 -4.81 13.44 -16.56
N ASN A 157 -5.83 14.28 -16.59
CA ASN A 157 -6.00 15.30 -17.64
C ASN A 157 -5.92 14.76 -19.08
N GLY A 158 -6.44 13.52 -19.30
CA GLY A 158 -6.43 12.87 -20.62
C GLY A 158 -5.09 12.25 -21.03
N SER A 159 -4.11 12.19 -20.14
CA SER A 159 -2.82 11.55 -20.36
C SER A 159 -2.66 10.32 -19.47
N GLU A 160 -2.06 9.26 -19.99
CA GLU A 160 -1.72 8.08 -19.21
C GLU A 160 -0.78 8.45 -18.06
N TYR A 161 -1.06 7.88 -16.88
CA TYR A 161 -0.28 8.12 -15.69
C TYR A 161 0.05 6.81 -14.98
N ASP A 162 1.32 6.63 -14.63
CA ASP A 162 1.80 5.40 -13.96
C ASP A 162 2.00 5.62 -12.47
N VAL A 163 1.18 4.93 -11.68
CA VAL A 163 1.33 4.86 -10.22
C VAL A 163 1.40 3.39 -9.83
N PRO A 164 2.49 2.94 -9.19
CA PRO A 164 2.60 1.57 -8.71
C PRO A 164 1.49 1.24 -7.70
N CYS A 165 0.54 0.40 -8.12
CA CYS A 165 -0.63 0.02 -7.34
C CYS A 165 -0.82 -1.50 -7.29
N VAL A 166 -1.63 -1.91 -6.34
CA VAL A 166 -2.16 -3.27 -6.19
C VAL A 166 -3.67 -3.21 -6.07
N PHE A 167 -4.35 -4.22 -6.58
CA PHE A 167 -5.74 -4.47 -6.29
C PHE A 167 -5.82 -5.50 -5.18
N GLN A 168 -6.48 -5.17 -4.07
CA GLN A 168 -6.61 -6.05 -2.92
C GLN A 168 -8.08 -6.33 -2.62
N ILE A 169 -8.38 -7.60 -2.31
CA ILE A 169 -9.71 -8.03 -1.85
C ILE A 169 -9.58 -8.47 -0.40
N TRP A 170 -10.32 -7.82 0.46
CA TRP A 170 -10.41 -8.08 1.89
C TRP A 170 -11.83 -8.52 2.24
N GLU A 171 -11.96 -9.56 3.04
CA GLU A 171 -13.25 -10.10 3.47
C GLU A 171 -13.35 -10.12 4.99
N ARG A 172 -14.52 -9.73 5.50
CA ARG A 172 -14.84 -9.82 6.93
C ARG A 172 -15.03 -11.26 7.33
N LYS A 173 -14.38 -11.68 8.40
CA LYS A 173 -14.52 -13.00 9.02
C LYS A 173 -15.10 -12.87 10.42
N ASP A 174 -15.60 -13.97 10.97
CA ASP A 174 -16.11 -14.09 12.34
C ASP A 174 -15.01 -13.99 13.41
N HIS A 175 -13.76 -14.13 13.02
CA HIS A 175 -12.58 -14.09 13.89
C HIS A 175 -11.59 -13.00 13.43
N LYS A 176 -10.79 -12.53 14.39
CA LYS A 176 -9.74 -11.55 14.15
C LYS A 176 -8.54 -12.20 13.43
N ARG A 177 -7.94 -11.46 12.48
CA ARG A 177 -6.67 -11.89 11.90
C ARG A 177 -5.55 -11.85 12.96
N PRO A 178 -4.54 -12.73 12.82
CA PRO A 178 -3.36 -12.69 13.67
C PRO A 178 -2.70 -11.29 13.60
N PRO A 179 -2.19 -10.77 14.73
CA PRO A 179 -1.46 -9.52 14.71
C PRO A 179 -0.19 -9.65 13.87
N VAL A 180 0.17 -8.57 13.16
CA VAL A 180 1.41 -8.52 12.40
C VAL A 180 2.59 -8.68 13.35
N LYS A 181 3.33 -9.78 13.22
CA LYS A 181 4.56 -9.99 13.98
C LYS A 181 5.58 -8.91 13.62
N LYS A 182 5.97 -8.11 14.61
CA LYS A 182 7.09 -7.18 14.46
C LYS A 182 8.37 -7.97 14.64
N THR A 183 9.19 -8.03 13.60
CA THR A 183 10.53 -8.59 13.71
C THR A 183 11.41 -7.62 14.49
N GLY A 184 11.87 -8.01 15.67
CA GLY A 184 12.87 -7.28 16.47
C GLY A 184 14.27 -7.46 15.90
N PRO A 185 15.25 -6.62 16.28
CA PRO A 185 16.64 -6.82 15.95
C PRO A 185 17.23 -8.00 16.74
N ILE A 186 18.11 -8.79 16.13
CA ILE A 186 18.87 -9.90 16.73
C ILE A 186 20.32 -9.73 16.30
N GLY A 187 21.26 -9.69 17.25
CA GLY A 187 22.68 -9.48 17.00
C GLY A 187 23.04 -8.02 16.64
N PHE A 188 22.12 -7.07 16.85
CA PHE A 188 22.37 -5.63 16.68
C PHE A 188 21.33 -4.79 17.40
N SER A 189 21.62 -3.50 17.57
CA SER A 189 20.70 -2.52 18.17
C SER A 189 20.66 -1.22 17.36
N TYR A 190 19.51 -0.52 17.45
CA TYR A 190 19.37 0.85 16.92
C TYR A 190 19.83 1.84 17.99
N VAL A 191 20.75 2.72 17.63
CA VAL A 191 21.29 3.75 18.52
C VAL A 191 20.98 5.14 17.97
N LYS A 192 21.21 6.18 18.79
CA LYS A 192 21.06 7.56 18.35
C LYS A 192 22.27 7.98 17.49
N PRO A 193 22.15 9.06 16.69
CA PRO A 193 23.21 9.52 15.80
C PRO A 193 24.51 9.93 16.51
N ASP A 194 24.39 10.36 17.76
CA ASP A 194 25.47 10.82 18.64
C ASP A 194 26.06 9.70 19.53
N GLU A 195 25.45 8.53 19.50
CA GLU A 195 25.92 7.35 20.22
C GLU A 195 26.92 6.54 19.35
N PRO A 196 27.85 5.77 19.97
CA PRO A 196 28.74 4.87 19.24
C PRO A 196 27.95 3.87 18.38
N HIS A 197 28.28 3.81 17.09
CA HIS A 197 27.66 2.90 16.14
C HIS A 197 28.69 2.37 15.15
N ASP A 198 28.41 1.25 14.54
CA ASP A 198 29.33 0.61 13.60
C ASP A 198 28.95 0.95 12.16
N VAL A 199 27.66 1.08 11.89
CA VAL A 199 27.15 1.36 10.54
C VAL A 199 26.00 2.34 10.52
N ALA A 200 25.90 3.09 9.41
CA ALA A 200 24.76 3.92 9.05
C ALA A 200 23.97 3.27 7.91
N PHE A 201 22.74 2.86 8.17
CA PHE A 201 21.86 2.19 7.20
C PHE A 201 20.90 3.18 6.57
N ARG A 202 20.94 3.35 5.26
CA ARG A 202 20.05 4.25 4.53
C ARG A 202 18.65 3.65 4.36
N ARG A 203 17.66 4.25 5.02
CA ARG A 203 16.27 3.75 5.05
C ARG A 203 15.35 4.36 4.00
N VAL A 204 15.73 5.48 3.38
CA VAL A 204 14.86 6.20 2.44
C VAL A 204 15.63 6.82 1.27
N GLY A 205 14.97 6.93 0.10
CA GLY A 205 15.54 7.52 -1.12
C GLY A 205 16.04 6.48 -2.12
N VAL A 206 16.68 6.96 -3.20
CA VAL A 206 17.17 6.12 -4.31
C VAL A 206 18.12 5.02 -3.81
N TYR A 207 18.94 5.35 -2.80
CA TYR A 207 19.91 4.44 -2.21
C TYR A 207 19.39 3.72 -0.95
N ALA A 208 18.06 3.69 -0.73
CA ALA A 208 17.51 2.94 0.40
C ALA A 208 17.92 1.46 0.34
N GLY A 209 18.44 0.94 1.45
CA GLY A 209 19.05 -0.39 1.56
C GLY A 209 20.57 -0.37 1.58
N LYS A 210 21.22 0.77 1.29
CA LYS A 210 22.69 0.88 1.41
C LYS A 210 23.11 1.07 2.87
N CYS A 211 24.20 0.40 3.21
CA CYS A 211 24.84 0.41 4.52
C CYS A 211 26.27 0.95 4.40
N TYR A 212 26.66 1.85 5.28
CA TYR A 212 27.93 2.54 5.29
C TYR A 212 28.63 2.28 6.62
N LEU A 213 29.93 2.04 6.60
CA LEU A 213 30.72 1.98 7.83
C LEU A 213 30.77 3.35 8.51
N ASN A 214 30.97 3.34 9.81
CA ASN A 214 31.24 4.56 10.57
C ASN A 214 32.72 4.95 10.41
N ASP A 215 33.06 5.62 9.34
CA ASP A 215 34.39 6.13 8.98
C ASP A 215 34.57 7.63 9.31
N GLY A 216 33.68 8.18 10.13
CA GLY A 216 33.63 9.60 10.48
C GLY A 216 32.73 10.44 9.55
N GLN A 217 32.16 9.87 8.51
CA GLN A 217 31.19 10.57 7.66
C GLN A 217 29.87 10.81 8.42
N LYS A 218 29.36 12.05 8.36
CA LYS A 218 28.09 12.41 8.99
C LYS A 218 26.92 12.10 8.08
N PHE A 219 25.94 11.33 8.59
CA PHE A 219 24.70 10.98 7.93
C PHE A 219 23.49 11.65 8.59
N SER A 220 22.50 12.05 7.79
CA SER A 220 21.28 12.65 8.31
C SER A 220 20.39 11.60 9.01
N PRO A 221 19.96 11.82 10.26
CA PRO A 221 19.04 10.94 10.98
C PRO A 221 17.67 10.81 10.30
N GLN A 222 17.28 11.77 9.46
CA GLN A 222 16.04 11.72 8.71
C GLN A 222 16.05 10.62 7.63
N SER A 223 17.23 10.26 7.13
CA SER A 223 17.40 9.29 6.04
C SER A 223 18.15 8.01 6.42
N HIS A 224 18.75 7.97 7.58
CA HIS A 224 19.54 6.82 8.06
C HIS A 224 19.07 6.33 9.43
N HIS A 225 19.31 5.06 9.68
CA HIS A 225 19.34 4.45 10.99
C HIS A 225 20.81 4.15 11.35
N PHE A 226 21.17 4.33 12.61
CA PHE A 226 22.47 4.04 13.13
C PHE A 226 22.40 2.74 13.91
N LEU A 227 23.28 1.80 13.58
CA LEU A 227 23.24 0.45 14.14
C LEU A 227 24.56 0.13 14.85
N LYS A 228 24.44 -0.42 16.05
CA LYS A 228 25.51 -1.07 16.78
C LYS A 228 25.36 -2.57 16.57
N LEU A 229 26.41 -3.23 16.07
CA LEU A 229 26.44 -4.67 15.80
C LEU A 229 27.09 -5.41 16.98
N ASP A 230 26.56 -6.58 17.31
CA ASP A 230 27.09 -7.44 18.38
C ASP A 230 28.10 -8.47 17.79
N SER A 231 28.86 -8.06 16.77
CA SER A 231 29.76 -8.91 16.00
C SER A 231 31.00 -8.13 15.55
N ASP A 232 32.17 -8.79 15.52
CA ASP A 232 33.38 -8.22 14.97
C ASP A 232 33.42 -8.25 13.43
N ARG A 233 32.49 -9.00 12.77
CA ARG A 233 32.41 -9.13 11.31
C ARG A 233 31.63 -7.95 10.65
N VAL A 234 31.86 -6.74 11.12
CA VAL A 234 31.10 -5.53 10.71
C VAL A 234 31.17 -5.29 9.20
N GLU A 235 32.35 -5.38 8.60
CA GLU A 235 32.55 -5.14 7.16
C GLU A 235 31.81 -6.17 6.32
N GLU A 236 31.86 -7.42 6.71
CA GLU A 236 31.20 -8.50 6.00
C GLU A 236 29.66 -8.39 6.07
N ILE A 237 29.13 -8.07 7.25
CA ILE A 237 27.71 -7.78 7.43
C ILE A 237 27.30 -6.62 6.50
N ARG A 238 28.07 -5.53 6.47
CA ARG A 238 27.82 -4.37 5.60
C ARG A 238 27.81 -4.80 4.12
N ASP A 239 28.76 -5.62 3.70
CA ASP A 239 28.88 -6.06 2.30
C ASP A 239 27.71 -6.96 1.88
N ARG A 240 27.33 -7.91 2.73
CA ARG A 240 26.15 -8.75 2.50
C ARG A 240 24.85 -7.94 2.44
N ILE A 241 24.69 -6.92 3.30
CA ILE A 241 23.56 -5.99 3.22
C ILE A 241 23.57 -5.27 1.86
N ASN A 242 24.72 -4.79 1.40
CA ASN A 242 24.85 -4.02 0.18
C ASN A 242 24.63 -4.83 -1.10
N THR A 243 24.75 -6.15 -1.06
CA THR A 243 24.39 -7.06 -2.15
C THR A 243 22.91 -7.45 -2.12
N HIS A 244 22.21 -7.28 -0.98
CA HIS A 244 20.82 -7.64 -0.85
C HIS A 244 19.91 -6.68 -1.62
N VAL A 245 18.94 -7.25 -2.35
CA VAL A 245 17.92 -6.47 -3.09
C VAL A 245 16.67 -6.32 -2.25
N PHE A 246 16.49 -5.15 -1.65
CA PHE A 246 15.28 -4.83 -0.90
C PHE A 246 14.08 -4.63 -1.83
N PRO A 247 12.86 -5.00 -1.40
CA PRO A 247 11.64 -4.81 -2.19
C PRO A 247 11.41 -3.34 -2.56
N SER A 248 10.93 -3.09 -3.80
CA SER A 248 10.46 -1.78 -4.25
C SER A 248 8.93 -1.74 -4.15
N ASN A 249 8.43 -1.53 -2.93
CA ASN A 249 7.02 -1.57 -2.57
C ASN A 249 6.51 -0.21 -2.06
N THR A 250 6.90 0.88 -2.72
CA THR A 250 6.46 2.25 -2.42
C THR A 250 6.13 2.99 -3.70
N VAL A 251 5.19 3.92 -3.64
CA VAL A 251 4.76 4.77 -4.77
C VAL A 251 5.70 5.97 -4.99
N GLY A 252 6.46 6.33 -3.99
CA GLY A 252 7.44 7.42 -4.04
C GLY A 252 8.85 6.89 -3.84
N PRO A 253 9.74 7.70 -3.30
CA PRO A 253 11.08 7.26 -2.96
C PRO A 253 11.03 5.99 -2.11
N ARG A 254 11.87 5.01 -2.45
CA ARG A 254 11.97 3.76 -1.69
C ARG A 254 12.11 4.08 -0.20
N SER A 255 11.34 3.41 0.65
CA SER A 255 11.48 3.51 2.10
C SER A 255 11.36 2.14 2.74
N LEU A 256 12.25 1.85 3.69
CA LEU A 256 12.31 0.59 4.40
C LEU A 256 11.86 0.80 5.85
N THR A 257 11.00 -0.10 6.30
CA THR A 257 10.58 -0.15 7.71
C THR A 257 11.63 -0.88 8.55
N LYS A 258 11.67 -0.61 9.85
CA LYS A 258 12.56 -1.36 10.75
C LYS A 258 12.32 -2.87 10.68
N SER A 259 11.08 -3.33 10.50
CA SER A 259 10.78 -4.75 10.39
C SER A 259 11.37 -5.39 9.13
N GLU A 260 11.34 -4.68 7.97
CA GLU A 260 11.98 -5.14 6.74
C GLU A 260 13.51 -5.21 6.91
N ILE A 261 14.09 -4.19 7.53
CA ILE A 261 15.53 -4.14 7.82
C ILE A 261 15.91 -5.29 8.77
N ASN A 262 15.19 -5.43 9.89
CA ASN A 262 15.47 -6.47 10.89
C ASN A 262 15.39 -7.87 10.29
N SER A 263 14.42 -8.14 9.42
CA SER A 263 14.28 -9.46 8.79
C SER A 263 15.50 -9.83 7.95
N VAL A 264 16.09 -8.86 7.24
CA VAL A 264 17.27 -9.07 6.42
C VAL A 264 18.53 -9.18 7.27
N LEU A 265 18.73 -8.25 8.22
CA LEU A 265 19.91 -8.25 9.07
C LEU A 265 19.97 -9.50 9.96
N ASN A 266 18.87 -9.87 10.61
CA ASN A 266 18.80 -11.08 11.45
C ASN A 266 19.20 -12.34 10.66
N LYS A 267 18.76 -12.42 9.38
CA LYS A 267 19.11 -13.53 8.50
C LYS A 267 20.62 -13.54 8.19
N ILE A 268 21.16 -12.37 7.78
CA ILE A 268 22.59 -12.21 7.44
C ILE A 268 23.47 -12.55 8.64
N ILE A 269 23.14 -12.01 9.83
CA ILE A 269 23.90 -12.23 11.06
C ILE A 269 23.88 -13.71 11.42
N LYS A 270 22.72 -14.35 11.39
CA LYS A 270 22.59 -15.78 11.66
C LYS A 270 23.40 -16.64 10.69
N GLU A 271 23.33 -16.35 9.39
CA GLU A 271 24.13 -17.07 8.37
C GLU A 271 25.64 -16.97 8.65
N LEU A 272 26.10 -15.81 9.14
CA LEU A 272 27.49 -15.57 9.49
C LEU A 272 27.91 -16.28 10.81
N GLU A 273 26.98 -16.47 11.74
CA GLU A 273 27.23 -17.22 12.99
C GLU A 273 27.32 -18.72 12.74
N ASP A 274 26.61 -19.22 11.71
CA ASP A 274 26.56 -20.64 11.34
C ASP A 274 27.77 -21.05 10.44
N GLU A 275 28.59 -20.10 9.92
CA GLU A 275 29.83 -20.29 9.14
C GLU A 275 31.07 -20.39 10.04
#